data_8b40dcc132eee9bfeac361e5925f571e
#
_entry.id   8b40dcc132eee9bfeac361e5925f571e
#
_cell.length_a   1.000
_cell.length_b   1.000
_cell.length_c   1.000
_cell.angle_alpha   90.00
_cell.angle_beta   90.00
_cell.angle_gamma   90.00
#
_symmetry.space_group_name_H-M   'P 1'
#
loop_
_entity.id
_entity.type
_entity.pdbx_description
1 polymer ?
#
loop_
_entity_poly.entity_id
_entity_poly.type
_entity_poly.pdbx_seq_one_letter_code
_entity_poly.pdbx_strand_id
1 'polypeptide(L)'
;YEIHERLVGSEMCIRDRLTSDHIRTLTGYEFKIAGKIADKDGIRSINLQCAELYLDKTIELSALYSEPLYEYNLNYGFTIPEKTKGDSFTIKVTVTDLGGRTSTNDVLVTMDGDYTEPVLTPSIGLLSDNINIVLSEGTSKTFRFTAEDNKELDYLELAVPDLEILERQDIEEGEKKGTLNTTVVFPSDKTGTYTLVIRAVDTFGNVAEKNYSVLVSRVKDYENMYLVDFEGTDSKLLTGNDVWGVPMPIERVTNFTYKARCYSPAPNTPIRFITSKYSFSICFGDDKNNPGKLTGISEDVQPIILPEKSYYEINFNTEEGTYTVEAYSPGTPIIDGLKMGFVGGWFDGAKGWDGPKNVYELTQDPDNPHCLTAELTWSKQDSFDVTITPYNANGDWLEPGWRFDGKNESFATNTNDSSKKVPAGKYTFIFDTHLVQSKLLKK
;
A
#
# COMPACT_ATOMS: atom_id res chain seq x y z
N TYR A 1 -17.62 40.36 -29.57
CA TYR A 1 -17.66 41.54 -30.44
C TYR A 1 -16.37 41.61 -31.22
N GLU A 2 -16.45 41.27 -32.54
CA GLU A 2 -15.36 41.50 -33.49
C GLU A 2 -15.19 42.97 -33.76
N ILE A 3 -14.03 43.54 -33.47
CA ILE A 3 -13.62 44.85 -33.92
C ILE A 3 -12.81 44.62 -35.21
N HIS A 4 -13.45 44.85 -36.33
CA HIS A 4 -12.79 45.01 -37.61
C HIS A 4 -12.13 46.38 -37.66
N GLU A 5 -10.82 46.47 -37.41
CA GLU A 5 -10.03 47.62 -37.85
C GLU A 5 -9.42 47.30 -39.23
N ARG A 6 -10.01 47.96 -40.25
CA ARG A 6 -9.35 48.19 -41.53
C ARG A 6 -8.29 49.25 -41.36
N LEU A 7 -7.04 48.90 -41.32
CA LEU A 7 -5.94 49.80 -41.61
C LEU A 7 -5.46 49.51 -43.06
N VAL A 8 -5.85 50.42 -43.96
CA VAL A 8 -5.29 50.58 -45.27
C VAL A 8 -4.05 51.44 -45.11
N GLY A 9 -2.86 50.91 -45.37
CA GLY A 9 -1.61 51.69 -45.44
C GLY A 9 -0.39 50.82 -45.23
N SER A 10 0.36 50.60 -46.33
CA SER A 10 1.70 50.01 -46.47
C SER A 10 1.94 48.70 -45.70
N GLU A 11 2.07 47.64 -46.47
CA GLU A 11 2.34 46.28 -46.05
C GLU A 11 3.74 46.14 -45.42
N MET A 12 3.85 46.38 -44.14
CA MET A 12 4.96 45.94 -43.30
C MET A 12 4.48 44.67 -42.61
N CYS A 13 4.81 43.52 -43.17
CA CYS A 13 4.25 42.23 -42.79
C CYS A 13 5.25 41.36 -41.99
N ILE A 14 6.01 41.91 -41.06
CA ILE A 14 6.64 41.11 -40.04
C ILE A 14 5.54 40.85 -39.00
N ARG A 15 5.12 39.59 -38.84
CA ARG A 15 4.22 39.11 -37.79
C ARG A 15 5.05 38.35 -36.80
N ASP A 16 5.40 39.00 -35.69
CA ASP A 16 5.99 38.37 -34.54
C ASP A 16 4.97 38.31 -33.44
N ARG A 17 4.72 37.08 -32.97
CA ARG A 17 3.84 36.81 -31.87
C ARG A 17 4.64 36.08 -30.81
N LEU A 18 5.13 36.82 -29.82
CA LEU A 18 5.75 36.24 -28.64
C LEU A 18 4.71 35.48 -27.82
N THR A 19 5.12 34.42 -27.16
CA THR A 19 4.25 33.60 -26.30
C THR A 19 3.83 34.36 -25.06
N SER A 20 4.71 35.25 -24.56
CA SER A 20 4.46 36.17 -23.47
C SER A 20 5.27 37.45 -23.65
N ASP A 21 4.68 38.60 -23.36
CA ASP A 21 5.31 39.92 -23.28
C ASP A 21 5.78 40.27 -21.87
N HIS A 22 5.42 39.45 -20.88
CA HIS A 22 5.84 39.55 -19.48
C HIS A 22 6.30 38.20 -18.96
N ILE A 23 7.54 38.13 -18.48
CA ILE A 23 8.16 36.96 -17.88
C ILE A 23 8.50 37.28 -16.43
N ARG A 24 8.00 36.47 -15.51
CA ARG A 24 8.35 36.53 -14.08
C ARG A 24 9.39 35.46 -13.78
N THR A 25 10.54 35.84 -13.20
CA THR A 25 11.65 34.93 -12.93
C THR A 25 12.45 35.34 -11.70
N LEU A 26 13.55 34.66 -11.42
CA LEU A 26 14.54 35.00 -10.39
C LEU A 26 15.95 34.89 -10.95
N THR A 27 16.95 35.48 -10.26
CA THR A 27 18.36 35.25 -10.60
C THR A 27 18.76 33.80 -10.50
N GLY A 28 19.59 33.33 -11.46
CA GLY A 28 20.04 31.93 -11.50
C GLY A 28 19.08 30.97 -12.17
N TYR A 29 17.84 31.35 -12.45
CA TYR A 29 16.89 30.51 -13.16
C TYR A 29 16.82 30.82 -14.65
N GLU A 30 16.72 29.76 -15.47
CA GLU A 30 16.53 29.89 -16.91
C GLU A 30 15.09 30.19 -17.25
N PHE A 31 14.84 31.17 -18.09
CA PHE A 31 13.55 31.41 -18.72
C PHE A 31 13.71 31.40 -20.25
N LYS A 32 12.59 31.29 -20.96
CA LYS A 32 12.58 31.21 -22.41
C LYS A 32 11.82 32.37 -23.02
N ILE A 33 12.45 32.99 -24.00
CA ILE A 33 11.78 33.93 -24.91
C ILE A 33 11.39 33.10 -26.13
N ALA A 34 10.09 32.87 -26.27
CA ALA A 34 9.54 32.02 -27.29
C ALA A 34 8.46 32.77 -28.10
N GLY A 35 8.34 32.40 -29.35
CA GLY A 35 7.33 32.99 -30.23
C GLY A 35 7.40 32.50 -31.66
N LYS A 36 6.34 32.70 -32.42
CA LYS A 36 6.30 32.44 -33.85
C LYS A 36 6.53 33.75 -34.61
N ILE A 37 7.57 33.76 -35.44
CA ILE A 37 7.95 34.88 -36.30
C ILE A 37 7.65 34.49 -37.73
N ALA A 38 6.97 35.36 -38.47
CA ALA A 38 6.69 35.14 -39.88
C ALA A 38 6.86 36.42 -40.69
N ASP A 39 7.49 36.31 -41.85
CA ASP A 39 7.67 37.41 -42.77
C ASP A 39 7.60 36.92 -44.22
N LYS A 40 6.87 37.61 -45.09
CA LYS A 40 6.67 37.24 -46.50
C LYS A 40 7.90 37.48 -47.38
N ASP A 41 8.78 38.40 -46.94
CA ASP A 41 9.98 38.77 -47.66
C ASP A 41 11.22 37.98 -47.14
N GLY A 42 10.99 37.11 -46.15
CA GLY A 42 11.99 36.26 -45.56
C GLY A 42 12.73 36.90 -44.38
N ILE A 43 13.00 36.09 -43.33
CA ILE A 43 13.62 36.54 -42.09
C ILE A 43 15.14 36.48 -42.23
N ARG A 44 15.85 37.58 -42.01
CA ARG A 44 17.31 37.68 -42.05
C ARG A 44 17.90 37.32 -40.68
N SER A 45 17.48 38.05 -39.63
CA SER A 45 18.04 37.86 -38.28
C SER A 45 17.05 38.25 -37.18
N ILE A 46 17.31 37.72 -35.99
CA ILE A 46 16.62 38.05 -34.76
C ILE A 46 17.65 38.49 -33.75
N ASN A 47 17.52 39.72 -33.22
CA ASN A 47 18.39 40.22 -32.15
C ASN A 47 17.61 40.35 -30.84
N LEU A 48 18.17 39.83 -29.74
CA LEU A 48 17.68 39.98 -28.39
C LEU A 48 18.67 40.83 -27.62
N GLN A 49 18.21 41.98 -27.09
CA GLN A 49 19.10 42.95 -26.46
C GLN A 49 18.50 43.47 -25.13
N CYS A 50 19.35 43.47 -24.09
CA CYS A 50 19.13 44.16 -22.83
C CYS A 50 20.50 44.47 -22.19
N ALA A 51 20.85 45.76 -22.13
CA ALA A 51 22.15 46.18 -21.64
C ALA A 51 22.39 45.86 -20.16
N GLU A 52 21.33 46.00 -19.34
CA GLU A 52 21.37 45.74 -17.91
C GLU A 52 21.63 44.25 -17.60
N LEU A 53 21.22 43.37 -18.50
CA LEU A 53 21.44 41.93 -18.40
C LEU A 53 22.68 41.45 -19.14
N TYR A 54 23.43 42.35 -19.74
CA TYR A 54 24.56 42.03 -20.65
C TYR A 54 24.14 41.08 -21.79
N LEU A 55 22.89 41.17 -22.20
CA LEU A 55 22.32 40.38 -23.30
C LEU A 55 22.42 41.19 -24.59
N ASP A 56 23.13 40.67 -25.57
CA ASP A 56 23.14 41.12 -26.96
C ASP A 56 23.41 39.91 -27.84
N LYS A 57 22.31 39.26 -28.25
CA LYS A 57 22.35 38.00 -29.00
C LYS A 57 21.66 38.14 -30.34
N THR A 58 22.40 37.96 -31.40
CA THR A 58 21.89 37.92 -32.75
C THR A 58 21.86 36.47 -33.25
N ILE A 59 20.73 36.05 -33.80
CA ILE A 59 20.51 34.78 -34.51
C ILE A 59 20.42 35.12 -35.99
N GLU A 60 21.51 34.89 -36.75
CA GLU A 60 21.59 35.19 -38.18
C GLU A 60 21.00 34.03 -39.01
N LEU A 61 19.71 34.06 -39.25
CA LEU A 61 19.02 32.99 -39.98
C LEU A 61 19.46 32.85 -41.43
N SER A 62 19.74 33.97 -42.08
CA SER A 62 20.27 33.97 -43.46
C SER A 62 21.67 33.35 -43.58
N ALA A 63 22.42 33.22 -42.49
CA ALA A 63 23.71 32.54 -42.45
C ALA A 63 23.59 31.07 -42.03
N LEU A 64 22.52 30.72 -41.33
CA LEU A 64 22.28 29.34 -40.79
C LEU A 64 21.57 28.45 -41.82
N TYR A 65 20.78 29.05 -42.71
CA TYR A 65 19.97 28.31 -43.66
C TYR A 65 20.30 28.77 -45.10
N SER A 66 20.42 27.80 -46.00
CA SER A 66 20.74 28.05 -47.42
C SER A 66 19.57 28.67 -48.21
N GLU A 67 18.35 28.45 -47.77
CA GLU A 67 17.11 28.98 -48.36
C GLU A 67 16.46 29.99 -47.41
N PRO A 68 15.81 31.04 -47.95
CA PRO A 68 15.11 32.02 -47.12
C PRO A 68 14.04 31.36 -46.23
N LEU A 69 14.05 31.68 -44.93
CA LEU A 69 12.99 31.28 -44.01
C LEU A 69 11.92 32.35 -43.95
N TYR A 70 10.66 31.92 -44.13
CA TYR A 70 9.48 32.78 -44.06
C TYR A 70 8.73 32.61 -42.72
N GLU A 71 9.05 31.54 -41.98
CA GLU A 71 8.57 31.29 -40.63
C GLU A 71 9.71 30.75 -39.73
N TYR A 72 9.74 31.18 -38.50
CA TYR A 72 10.73 30.71 -37.51
C TYR A 72 10.09 30.63 -36.10
N ASN A 73 10.25 29.51 -35.42
CA ASN A 73 9.84 29.36 -34.03
C ASN A 73 11.01 29.73 -33.12
N LEU A 74 10.99 30.96 -32.62
CA LEU A 74 11.97 31.41 -31.63
C LEU A 74 11.79 30.63 -30.32
N ASN A 75 12.87 30.14 -29.77
CA ASN A 75 12.90 29.49 -28.45
C ASN A 75 14.30 29.72 -27.87
N TYR A 76 14.50 30.87 -27.26
CA TYR A 76 15.81 31.29 -26.72
C TYR A 76 15.78 31.26 -25.21
N GLY A 77 16.61 30.38 -24.61
CA GLY A 77 16.81 30.28 -23.16
C GLY A 77 17.83 31.31 -22.69
N PHE A 78 17.57 32.00 -21.59
CA PHE A 78 18.43 32.93 -20.94
C PHE A 78 18.36 32.83 -19.43
N THR A 79 19.51 32.87 -18.77
CA THR A 79 19.62 32.85 -17.29
C THR A 79 20.12 34.19 -16.81
N ILE A 80 19.38 34.86 -15.92
CA ILE A 80 19.85 36.12 -15.31
C ILE A 80 21.00 35.81 -14.36
N PRO A 81 22.15 36.50 -14.53
CA PRO A 81 23.30 36.30 -13.65
C PRO A 81 22.96 36.58 -12.16
N GLU A 82 23.45 35.76 -11.25
CA GLU A 82 23.14 35.84 -9.80
C GLU A 82 23.44 37.19 -9.15
N LYS A 83 24.34 37.98 -9.71
CA LYS A 83 24.74 39.28 -9.16
C LYS A 83 24.05 40.46 -9.84
N THR A 84 23.06 40.22 -10.70
CA THR A 84 22.30 41.25 -11.37
C THR A 84 21.52 42.07 -10.36
N LYS A 85 21.56 43.38 -10.47
CA LYS A 85 20.77 44.31 -9.62
C LYS A 85 19.64 44.89 -10.42
N GLY A 86 18.46 44.93 -9.83
CA GLY A 86 17.25 45.48 -10.44
C GLY A 86 16.11 44.49 -10.28
N ASP A 87 14.85 45.00 -10.27
CA ASP A 87 13.65 44.24 -10.07
C ASP A 87 12.89 43.98 -11.37
N SER A 88 13.27 44.70 -12.45
CA SER A 88 12.68 44.56 -13.78
C SER A 88 13.63 44.95 -14.89
N PHE A 89 13.49 44.31 -16.03
CA PHE A 89 14.32 44.50 -17.22
C PHE A 89 13.43 44.41 -18.45
N THR A 90 13.82 45.16 -19.52
CA THR A 90 13.14 45.05 -20.82
C THR A 90 14.10 44.46 -21.83
N ILE A 91 13.75 43.27 -22.34
CA ILE A 91 14.48 42.63 -23.43
C ILE A 91 13.82 43.02 -24.74
N LYS A 92 14.58 43.73 -25.56
CA LYS A 92 14.13 44.11 -26.90
C LYS A 92 14.39 42.98 -27.88
N VAL A 93 13.37 42.47 -28.51
CA VAL A 93 13.44 41.48 -29.58
C VAL A 93 13.24 42.16 -30.91
N THR A 94 14.29 42.29 -31.73
CA THR A 94 14.23 42.92 -33.02
C THR A 94 14.38 41.87 -34.13
N VAL A 95 13.40 41.80 -35.00
CA VAL A 95 13.40 40.94 -36.20
C VAL A 95 13.77 41.81 -37.39
N THR A 96 14.69 41.35 -38.24
CA THR A 96 15.10 42.00 -39.46
C THR A 96 14.80 41.10 -40.63
N ASP A 97 14.12 41.59 -41.66
CA ASP A 97 13.85 40.85 -42.91
C ASP A 97 15.06 40.89 -43.88
N LEU A 98 14.98 40.11 -44.96
CA LEU A 98 16.03 40.11 -45.99
C LEU A 98 16.15 41.46 -46.75
N GLY A 99 15.14 42.28 -46.71
CA GLY A 99 15.15 43.65 -47.27
C GLY A 99 15.73 44.72 -46.34
N GLY A 100 16.07 44.35 -45.09
CA GLY A 100 16.62 45.25 -44.06
C GLY A 100 15.56 46.04 -43.25
N ARG A 101 14.29 45.74 -43.40
CA ARG A 101 13.21 46.31 -42.56
C ARG A 101 13.18 45.59 -41.20
N THR A 102 12.80 46.31 -40.16
CA THR A 102 12.80 45.78 -38.77
C THR A 102 11.44 45.90 -38.12
N SER A 103 11.11 44.90 -37.28
CA SER A 103 10.05 44.95 -36.31
C SER A 103 10.62 44.68 -34.93
N THR A 104 10.05 45.29 -33.87
CA THR A 104 10.57 45.19 -32.52
C THR A 104 9.44 44.95 -31.55
N ASN A 105 9.63 43.99 -30.66
CA ASN A 105 8.78 43.72 -29.50
C ASN A 105 9.61 43.79 -28.22
N ASP A 106 9.00 44.32 -27.20
CA ASP A 106 9.60 44.39 -25.85
C ASP A 106 9.03 43.26 -24.98
N VAL A 107 9.91 42.55 -24.30
CA VAL A 107 9.57 41.55 -23.28
C VAL A 107 9.99 42.12 -21.94
N LEU A 108 9.00 42.37 -21.08
CA LEU A 108 9.22 42.74 -19.70
C LEU A 108 9.61 41.50 -18.90
N VAL A 109 10.73 41.58 -18.17
CA VAL A 109 11.20 40.53 -17.27
C VAL A 109 11.23 41.12 -15.86
N THR A 110 10.47 40.50 -14.92
CA THR A 110 10.41 40.95 -13.52
C THR A 110 10.98 39.87 -12.59
N MET A 111 11.60 40.32 -11.49
CA MET A 111 12.31 39.47 -10.52
C MET A 111 11.41 39.01 -9.38
N ASP A 112 10.18 38.73 -9.68
CA ASP A 112 9.13 38.31 -8.73
C ASP A 112 8.60 36.91 -9.03
N GLY A 113 9.32 36.12 -9.79
CA GLY A 113 9.01 34.73 -10.10
C GLY A 113 8.93 33.81 -8.88
N ASP A 114 8.42 32.63 -9.08
CA ASP A 114 8.40 31.56 -8.10
C ASP A 114 8.79 30.22 -8.73
N TYR A 115 9.62 29.45 -8.02
CA TYR A 115 10.07 28.12 -8.39
C TYR A 115 9.96 27.16 -7.18
N THR A 116 9.21 27.57 -6.16
CA THR A 116 9.01 26.79 -4.95
C THR A 116 7.69 26.07 -5.08
N GLU A 117 7.71 24.75 -4.89
CA GLU A 117 6.48 23.97 -4.87
C GLU A 117 5.65 24.25 -3.61
N PRO A 118 4.33 24.25 -3.71
CA PRO A 118 3.44 24.32 -2.54
C PRO A 118 3.72 23.16 -1.55
N VAL A 119 3.40 23.37 -0.28
CA VAL A 119 3.53 22.37 0.78
C VAL A 119 2.17 21.77 1.10
N LEU A 120 2.01 20.47 0.80
CA LEU A 120 0.80 19.70 1.11
C LEU A 120 0.79 19.21 2.55
N THR A 121 -0.35 19.37 3.23
CA THR A 121 -0.61 18.83 4.57
C THR A 121 -1.87 17.97 4.55
N PRO A 122 -1.75 16.65 4.35
CA PRO A 122 -2.85 15.70 4.39
C PRO A 122 -3.46 15.58 5.79
N SER A 123 -4.78 15.33 5.87
CA SER A 123 -5.50 15.16 7.13
C SER A 123 -6.59 14.09 7.03
N ILE A 124 -7.88 14.43 7.11
CA ILE A 124 -8.98 13.46 7.13
C ILE A 124 -8.92 12.55 5.89
N GLY A 125 -8.96 11.24 6.10
CA GLY A 125 -8.96 10.23 5.05
C GLY A 125 -7.59 9.97 4.39
N LEU A 126 -6.55 10.77 4.68
CA LEU A 126 -5.25 10.79 4.01
C LEU A 126 -4.06 10.62 4.97
N LEU A 127 -4.29 10.08 6.19
CA LEU A 127 -3.24 9.87 7.19
C LEU A 127 -2.45 8.57 6.96
N SER A 128 -2.96 7.66 6.14
CA SER A 128 -2.31 6.41 5.74
C SER A 128 -2.12 6.42 4.23
N ASP A 129 -0.98 5.92 3.76
CA ASP A 129 -0.71 5.75 2.33
C ASP A 129 -1.57 4.65 1.70
N ASN A 130 -2.19 3.78 2.52
CA ASN A 130 -3.16 2.77 2.12
C ASN A 130 -4.54 3.14 2.66
N ILE A 131 -5.50 3.30 1.77
CA ILE A 131 -6.87 3.69 2.05
C ILE A 131 -7.80 2.54 1.67
N ASN A 132 -8.68 2.13 2.58
CA ASN A 132 -9.65 1.09 2.31
C ASN A 132 -11.05 1.71 2.18
N ILE A 133 -11.76 1.34 1.13
CA ILE A 133 -13.17 1.63 0.86
C ILE A 133 -13.90 0.29 0.83
N VAL A 134 -14.74 0.05 1.82
CA VAL A 134 -15.53 -1.19 1.94
C VAL A 134 -16.97 -0.88 1.55
N LEU A 135 -17.37 -1.30 0.35
CA LEU A 135 -18.66 -0.93 -0.25
C LEU A 135 -19.86 -1.40 0.56
N SER A 136 -19.75 -2.52 1.29
CA SER A 136 -20.79 -2.98 2.22
C SER A 136 -20.98 -2.11 3.45
N GLU A 137 -19.95 -1.32 3.82
CA GLU A 137 -20.01 -0.37 4.94
C GLU A 137 -20.40 1.05 4.48
N GLY A 138 -20.25 1.35 3.19
CA GLY A 138 -20.60 2.62 2.57
C GLY A 138 -19.74 2.93 1.36
N THR A 139 -20.33 3.63 0.40
CA THR A 139 -19.64 4.00 -0.86
C THR A 139 -18.95 5.35 -0.79
N SER A 140 -19.12 6.13 0.27
CA SER A 140 -18.58 7.48 0.36
C SER A 140 -17.50 7.61 1.43
N LYS A 141 -16.49 8.45 1.14
CA LYS A 141 -15.44 8.77 2.09
C LYS A 141 -15.06 10.25 2.00
N THR A 142 -14.91 10.88 3.16
CA THR A 142 -14.47 12.27 3.25
C THR A 142 -12.95 12.33 3.25
N PHE A 143 -12.42 13.26 2.44
CA PHE A 143 -11.00 13.57 2.35
C PHE A 143 -10.80 15.05 2.62
N ARG A 144 -9.72 15.37 3.33
CA ARG A 144 -9.32 16.74 3.60
C ARG A 144 -7.82 16.87 3.59
N PHE A 145 -7.33 17.91 2.90
CA PHE A 145 -5.95 18.36 3.00
C PHE A 145 -5.88 19.88 2.85
N THR A 146 -4.78 20.45 3.29
CA THR A 146 -4.46 21.86 3.12
C THR A 146 -3.19 22.00 2.33
N ALA A 147 -3.01 23.13 1.68
CA ALA A 147 -1.73 23.51 1.10
C ALA A 147 -1.38 24.94 1.48
N GLU A 148 -0.10 25.21 1.54
CA GLU A 148 0.46 26.54 1.75
C GLU A 148 1.59 26.78 0.77
N ASP A 149 1.64 27.99 0.21
CA ASP A 149 2.66 28.43 -0.71
C ASP A 149 3.33 29.73 -0.25
N ASN A 150 4.58 29.97 -0.69
CA ASN A 150 5.31 31.20 -0.36
C ASN A 150 4.78 32.42 -1.13
N LYS A 151 4.12 32.21 -2.27
CA LYS A 151 3.51 33.26 -3.09
C LYS A 151 1.99 33.15 -3.10
N GLU A 152 1.42 32.39 -3.98
CA GLU A 152 -0.02 32.41 -4.26
C GLU A 152 -0.46 31.06 -4.85
N LEU A 153 -1.44 30.43 -4.24
CA LEU A 153 -2.03 29.19 -4.76
C LEU A 153 -3.03 29.50 -5.90
N ASP A 154 -3.10 28.59 -6.89
CA ASP A 154 -4.09 28.60 -7.95
C ASP A 154 -5.25 27.66 -7.61
N TYR A 155 -4.96 26.37 -7.40
CA TYR A 155 -5.98 25.40 -7.02
C TYR A 155 -5.45 24.20 -6.23
N LEU A 156 -6.39 23.49 -5.60
CA LEU A 156 -6.20 22.17 -4.99
C LEU A 156 -7.03 21.15 -5.75
N GLU A 157 -6.48 19.94 -5.90
CA GLU A 157 -7.14 18.86 -6.65
C GLU A 157 -7.00 17.53 -5.92
N LEU A 158 -8.07 16.72 -5.95
CA LEU A 158 -8.09 15.31 -5.59
C LEU A 158 -8.64 14.53 -6.77
N ALA A 159 -7.91 13.52 -7.23
CA ALA A 159 -8.33 12.69 -8.35
C ALA A 159 -8.15 11.20 -8.08
N VAL A 160 -9.05 10.38 -8.62
CA VAL A 160 -8.86 8.93 -8.81
C VAL A 160 -9.14 8.67 -10.29
N PRO A 161 -8.12 8.81 -11.16
CA PRO A 161 -8.31 8.86 -12.61
C PRO A 161 -9.00 7.61 -13.18
N ASP A 162 -8.63 6.41 -12.73
CA ASP A 162 -9.19 5.14 -13.20
C ASP A 162 -10.69 4.96 -12.84
N LEU A 163 -11.19 5.76 -11.90
CA LEU A 163 -12.61 5.80 -11.51
C LEU A 163 -13.32 7.05 -12.04
N GLU A 164 -12.64 7.89 -12.82
CA GLU A 164 -13.16 9.16 -13.33
C GLU A 164 -13.62 10.13 -12.23
N ILE A 165 -12.97 10.05 -11.07
CA ILE A 165 -13.22 10.93 -9.92
C ILE A 165 -12.26 12.10 -9.98
N LEU A 166 -12.81 13.31 -9.94
CA LEU A 166 -12.05 14.56 -9.90
C LEU A 166 -12.78 15.58 -9.04
N GLU A 167 -12.11 16.05 -7.99
CA GLU A 167 -12.56 17.11 -7.10
C GLU A 167 -11.55 18.25 -7.13
N ARG A 168 -11.98 19.46 -7.43
CA ARG A 168 -11.12 20.64 -7.55
C ARG A 168 -11.68 21.80 -6.74
N GLN A 169 -10.79 22.51 -6.07
CA GLN A 169 -11.06 23.76 -5.35
C GLN A 169 -10.13 24.83 -5.88
N ASP A 170 -10.67 25.78 -6.63
CA ASP A 170 -9.93 26.97 -7.04
C ASP A 170 -9.74 27.89 -5.81
N ILE A 171 -8.60 28.54 -5.74
CA ILE A 171 -8.20 29.41 -4.62
C ILE A 171 -8.39 30.88 -5.03
N GLU A 172 -8.85 31.72 -4.13
CA GLU A 172 -9.03 33.14 -4.41
C GLU A 172 -7.68 33.81 -4.68
N GLU A 173 -7.68 34.78 -5.61
CA GLU A 173 -6.48 35.54 -6.00
C GLU A 173 -5.81 36.19 -4.77
N GLY A 174 -4.51 36.05 -4.64
CA GLY A 174 -3.70 36.56 -3.54
C GLY A 174 -3.60 35.63 -2.32
N GLU A 175 -4.37 34.54 -2.28
CA GLU A 175 -4.34 33.61 -1.16
C GLU A 175 -3.17 32.62 -1.27
N LYS A 176 -2.45 32.48 -0.14
CA LYS A 176 -1.29 31.59 0.00
C LYS A 176 -1.64 30.25 0.63
N LYS A 177 -2.85 30.11 1.15
CA LYS A 177 -3.32 28.90 1.83
C LYS A 177 -4.66 28.49 1.29
N GLY A 178 -4.82 27.19 1.11
CA GLY A 178 -6.07 26.60 0.67
C GLY A 178 -6.42 25.34 1.44
N THR A 179 -7.69 24.98 1.42
CA THR A 179 -8.19 23.72 2.00
C THR A 179 -9.17 23.10 1.04
N LEU A 180 -8.90 21.84 0.64
CA LEU A 180 -9.88 21.00 -0.02
C LEU A 180 -10.48 20.05 1.02
N ASN A 181 -11.82 20.09 1.15
CA ASN A 181 -12.58 19.19 2.02
C ASN A 181 -13.78 18.69 1.22
N THR A 182 -13.72 17.45 0.79
CA THR A 182 -14.73 16.85 -0.09
C THR A 182 -15.13 15.46 0.37
N THR A 183 -16.32 15.02 -0.02
CA THR A 183 -16.79 13.66 0.16
C THR A 183 -16.94 12.99 -1.19
N VAL A 184 -16.03 12.05 -1.46
CA VAL A 184 -15.99 11.29 -2.70
C VAL A 184 -16.91 10.07 -2.58
N VAL A 185 -17.68 9.81 -3.65
CA VAL A 185 -18.52 8.62 -3.78
C VAL A 185 -17.84 7.64 -4.76
N PHE A 186 -17.52 6.46 -4.27
CA PHE A 186 -16.91 5.40 -5.08
C PHE A 186 -18.00 4.57 -5.79
N PRO A 187 -17.80 4.19 -7.06
CA PRO A 187 -18.73 3.33 -7.79
C PRO A 187 -18.91 1.97 -7.09
N SER A 188 -20.14 1.54 -6.90
CA SER A 188 -20.48 0.30 -6.19
C SER A 188 -20.19 -0.98 -6.99
N ASP A 189 -19.96 -0.85 -8.28
CA ASP A 189 -19.70 -1.93 -9.23
C ASP A 189 -18.22 -2.10 -9.59
N LYS A 190 -17.35 -1.21 -9.11
CA LYS A 190 -15.91 -1.25 -9.39
C LYS A 190 -15.12 -1.58 -8.14
N THR A 191 -14.53 -2.76 -8.10
CA THR A 191 -13.58 -3.20 -7.04
C THR A 191 -12.17 -3.29 -7.60
N GLY A 192 -11.17 -3.13 -6.74
CA GLY A 192 -9.77 -3.19 -7.13
C GLY A 192 -8.89 -2.20 -6.36
N THR A 193 -7.63 -2.14 -6.75
CA THR A 193 -6.67 -1.17 -6.20
C THR A 193 -6.48 -0.03 -7.19
N TYR A 194 -6.67 1.19 -6.73
CA TYR A 194 -6.61 2.42 -7.52
C TYR A 194 -5.60 3.40 -6.92
N THR A 195 -5.14 4.35 -7.72
CA THR A 195 -4.31 5.46 -7.24
C THR A 195 -5.18 6.70 -7.03
N LEU A 196 -5.17 7.23 -5.80
CA LEU A 196 -5.70 8.54 -5.48
C LEU A 196 -4.55 9.53 -5.44
N VAL A 197 -4.70 10.64 -6.13
CA VAL A 197 -3.71 11.70 -6.24
C VAL A 197 -4.28 12.96 -5.61
N ILE A 198 -3.50 13.61 -4.75
CA ILE A 198 -3.78 15.00 -4.33
C ILE A 198 -2.72 15.92 -4.89
N ARG A 199 -3.14 17.11 -5.33
CA ARG A 199 -2.27 18.15 -5.89
C ARG A 199 -2.55 19.50 -5.29
N ALA A 200 -1.52 20.32 -5.21
CA ALA A 200 -1.61 21.75 -5.05
C ALA A 200 -0.80 22.40 -6.16
N VAL A 201 -1.39 23.39 -6.81
CA VAL A 201 -0.76 24.12 -7.89
C VAL A 201 -0.78 25.61 -7.53
N ASP A 202 0.36 26.29 -7.72
CA ASP A 202 0.47 27.72 -7.55
C ASP A 202 0.19 28.48 -8.86
N THR A 203 0.10 29.81 -8.79
CA THR A 203 -0.12 30.68 -9.95
C THR A 203 1.07 30.73 -10.91
N PHE A 204 2.23 30.18 -10.54
CA PHE A 204 3.43 30.07 -11.37
C PHE A 204 3.56 28.71 -12.05
N GLY A 205 2.67 27.76 -11.73
CA GLY A 205 2.66 26.42 -12.30
C GLY A 205 3.56 25.41 -11.57
N ASN A 206 4.08 25.73 -10.38
CA ASN A 206 4.74 24.73 -9.55
C ASN A 206 3.69 23.81 -8.92
N VAL A 207 4.02 22.53 -8.84
CA VAL A 207 3.06 21.47 -8.46
C VAL A 207 3.65 20.62 -7.35
N ALA A 208 2.94 20.57 -6.23
CA ALA A 208 3.15 19.54 -5.22
C ALA A 208 2.13 18.42 -5.41
N GLU A 209 2.60 17.18 -5.41
CA GLU A 209 1.76 15.99 -5.62
C GLU A 209 2.03 14.92 -4.57
N LYS A 210 1.00 14.21 -4.13
CA LYS A 210 1.13 13.01 -3.31
C LYS A 210 0.13 11.95 -3.75
N ASN A 211 0.61 10.70 -3.83
CA ASN A 211 -0.14 9.53 -4.25
C ASN A 211 -0.49 8.63 -3.07
N TYR A 212 -1.66 7.99 -3.14
CA TYR A 212 -2.18 7.03 -2.17
C TYR A 212 -2.70 5.79 -2.88
N SER A 213 -2.54 4.63 -2.25
CA SER A 213 -3.17 3.39 -2.71
C SER A 213 -4.57 3.27 -2.12
N VAL A 214 -5.59 3.14 -2.96
CA VAL A 214 -7.00 2.97 -2.54
C VAL A 214 -7.47 1.58 -2.92
N LEU A 215 -7.72 0.73 -1.94
CA LEU A 215 -8.37 -0.56 -2.12
C LEU A 215 -9.89 -0.39 -1.98
N VAL A 216 -10.60 -0.56 -3.09
CA VAL A 216 -12.07 -0.63 -3.12
C VAL A 216 -12.49 -2.08 -3.15
N SER A 217 -13.23 -2.53 -2.15
CA SER A 217 -13.65 -3.92 -1.98
C SER A 217 -15.12 -4.02 -1.59
N ARG A 218 -15.75 -5.16 -1.89
CA ARG A 218 -17.15 -5.43 -1.47
C ARG A 218 -17.24 -5.66 0.02
N VAL A 219 -16.26 -6.39 0.57
CA VAL A 219 -16.18 -6.76 1.98
C VAL A 219 -14.87 -6.30 2.57
N LYS A 220 -14.79 -6.29 3.90
CA LYS A 220 -13.57 -5.95 4.61
C LYS A 220 -12.51 -7.04 4.43
N ASP A 221 -11.27 -6.62 4.21
CA ASP A 221 -10.09 -7.50 4.27
C ASP A 221 -9.57 -7.60 5.72
N TYR A 222 -9.18 -8.79 6.13
CA TYR A 222 -8.73 -9.07 7.49
C TYR A 222 -7.29 -9.54 7.49
N GLU A 223 -6.45 -8.90 8.30
CA GLU A 223 -5.04 -9.30 8.45
C GLU A 223 -4.87 -10.65 9.13
N ASN A 224 -5.76 -10.95 10.07
CA ASN A 224 -5.71 -12.18 10.86
C ASN A 224 -6.99 -13.00 10.63
N MET A 225 -6.81 -14.29 10.42
CA MET A 225 -7.88 -15.25 10.28
C MET A 225 -7.53 -16.53 11.05
N TYR A 226 -8.52 -17.16 11.63
CA TYR A 226 -8.34 -18.35 12.46
C TYR A 226 -9.35 -19.41 12.07
N LEU A 227 -8.94 -20.69 12.11
CA LEU A 227 -9.80 -21.85 11.93
C LEU A 227 -10.29 -22.33 13.31
N VAL A 228 -11.57 -22.65 13.40
CA VAL A 228 -12.19 -23.39 14.51
C VAL A 228 -12.76 -24.69 14.00
N ASP A 229 -12.57 -25.79 14.76
CA ASP A 229 -12.88 -27.17 14.39
C ASP A 229 -13.94 -27.81 15.31
N PHE A 230 -14.92 -27.02 15.78
CA PHE A 230 -16.03 -27.48 16.61
C PHE A 230 -17.37 -26.84 16.19
N GLU A 231 -18.50 -27.45 16.57
CA GLU A 231 -19.82 -27.05 16.09
C GLU A 231 -20.32 -25.72 16.65
N GLY A 232 -20.03 -25.43 17.90
CA GLY A 232 -20.59 -24.26 18.58
C GLY A 232 -20.02 -22.92 18.05
N THR A 233 -20.82 -21.86 18.27
CA THR A 233 -20.40 -20.47 18.01
C THR A 233 -20.40 -19.61 19.28
N ASP A 234 -20.46 -20.24 20.46
CA ASP A 234 -20.28 -19.52 21.73
C ASP A 234 -18.80 -19.12 21.90
N SER A 235 -18.55 -17.83 22.01
CA SER A 235 -17.20 -17.30 22.24
C SER A 235 -16.51 -17.84 23.49
N LYS A 236 -17.25 -18.43 24.42
CA LYS A 236 -16.67 -19.14 25.59
C LYS A 236 -15.91 -20.41 25.21
N LEU A 237 -16.17 -20.97 24.02
CA LEU A 237 -15.42 -22.10 23.48
C LEU A 237 -14.06 -21.69 22.94
N LEU A 238 -13.87 -20.39 22.67
CA LEU A 238 -12.59 -19.81 22.32
C LEU A 238 -11.84 -19.53 23.61
N THR A 239 -11.01 -20.44 24.00
CA THR A 239 -10.27 -20.34 25.25
C THR A 239 -9.19 -19.28 25.16
N GLY A 240 -9.30 -18.24 25.97
CA GLY A 240 -8.33 -17.13 26.01
C GLY A 240 -6.97 -17.52 26.58
N ASN A 241 -6.70 -17.12 27.84
CA ASN A 241 -5.36 -17.18 28.43
C ASN A 241 -4.90 -18.55 28.95
N ASP A 242 -5.79 -19.57 28.96
CA ASP A 242 -5.51 -20.86 29.61
C ASP A 242 -4.92 -21.89 28.66
N VAL A 243 -5.08 -21.69 27.35
CA VAL A 243 -4.65 -22.63 26.30
C VAL A 243 -4.19 -21.89 25.06
N TRP A 244 -3.58 -22.60 24.13
CA TRP A 244 -3.26 -22.09 22.79
C TRP A 244 -3.61 -23.12 21.72
N GLY A 245 -3.57 -22.65 20.46
CA GLY A 245 -3.88 -23.45 19.27
C GLY A 245 -5.38 -23.59 19.01
N VAL A 246 -6.25 -22.92 19.79
CA VAL A 246 -7.69 -22.81 19.57
C VAL A 246 -8.08 -21.35 19.85
N PRO A 247 -8.59 -20.61 18.85
CA PRO A 247 -8.67 -20.99 17.42
C PRO A 247 -7.29 -21.04 16.77
N MET A 248 -7.16 -21.84 15.73
CA MET A 248 -5.89 -22.05 15.06
C MET A 248 -5.58 -20.92 14.07
N PRO A 249 -4.45 -20.20 14.16
CA PRO A 249 -4.11 -19.19 13.17
C PRO A 249 -3.85 -19.82 11.79
N ILE A 250 -4.27 -19.13 10.73
CA ILE A 250 -4.08 -19.57 9.36
C ILE A 250 -3.32 -18.53 8.53
N GLU A 251 -2.80 -18.95 7.39
CA GLU A 251 -2.02 -18.13 6.49
C GLU A 251 -2.91 -17.16 5.71
N ARG A 252 -2.54 -15.87 5.68
CA ARG A 252 -3.04 -14.90 4.72
C ARG A 252 -2.11 -14.86 3.52
N VAL A 253 -2.60 -15.29 2.35
CA VAL A 253 -1.81 -15.41 1.13
C VAL A 253 -1.70 -14.09 0.41
N THR A 254 -2.85 -13.44 0.21
CA THR A 254 -2.97 -12.07 -0.37
C THR A 254 -4.18 -11.38 0.27
N ASN A 255 -4.54 -10.19 -0.21
CA ASN A 255 -5.80 -9.55 0.17
C ASN A 255 -6.96 -10.50 -0.09
N PHE A 256 -7.84 -10.65 0.90
CA PHE A 256 -9.04 -11.53 0.88
C PHE A 256 -8.77 -13.02 0.71
N THR A 257 -7.54 -13.45 0.44
CA THR A 257 -7.22 -14.86 0.15
C THR A 257 -6.45 -15.48 1.30
N TYR A 258 -6.95 -16.61 1.77
CA TYR A 258 -6.42 -17.33 2.93
C TYR A 258 -6.22 -18.80 2.62
N LYS A 259 -5.28 -19.41 3.33
CA LYS A 259 -4.98 -20.84 3.28
C LYS A 259 -4.96 -21.41 4.68
N ALA A 260 -5.72 -22.47 4.91
CA ALA A 260 -5.68 -23.25 6.13
C ALA A 260 -5.19 -24.68 5.83
N ARG A 261 -4.37 -25.23 6.72
CA ARG A 261 -4.04 -26.63 6.74
C ARG A 261 -4.38 -27.19 8.11
N CYS A 262 -5.12 -28.29 8.16
CA CYS A 262 -5.52 -28.90 9.41
C CYS A 262 -5.62 -30.43 9.27
N TYR A 263 -5.65 -31.10 10.40
CA TYR A 263 -6.00 -32.50 10.50
C TYR A 263 -7.43 -32.64 11.04
N SER A 264 -8.26 -33.37 10.32
CA SER A 264 -9.59 -33.80 10.78
C SER A 264 -9.48 -35.11 11.51
N PRO A 265 -9.73 -35.18 12.83
CA PRO A 265 -9.57 -36.41 13.61
C PRO A 265 -10.70 -37.40 13.42
N ALA A 266 -11.83 -36.98 12.84
CA ALA A 266 -13.00 -37.80 12.62
C ALA A 266 -13.73 -37.41 11.32
N PRO A 267 -14.55 -38.32 10.75
CA PRO A 267 -15.45 -37.92 9.66
C PRO A 267 -16.44 -36.86 10.10
N ASN A 268 -16.83 -35.98 9.16
CA ASN A 268 -17.78 -34.90 9.37
C ASN A 268 -17.32 -33.84 10.41
N THR A 269 -16.02 -33.57 10.50
CA THR A 269 -15.51 -32.50 11.36
C THR A 269 -15.98 -31.15 10.82
N PRO A 270 -16.72 -30.35 11.63
CA PRO A 270 -17.17 -29.02 11.23
C PRO A 270 -16.06 -28.00 11.40
N ILE A 271 -15.85 -27.15 10.40
CA ILE A 271 -14.91 -26.03 10.51
C ILE A 271 -15.57 -24.71 10.14
N ARG A 272 -15.05 -23.63 10.71
CA ARG A 272 -15.36 -22.23 10.37
C ARG A 272 -14.13 -21.39 10.48
N PHE A 273 -14.20 -20.17 9.91
CA PHE A 273 -13.12 -19.19 10.01
C PHE A 273 -13.60 -17.96 10.75
N ILE A 274 -12.79 -17.43 11.66
CA ILE A 274 -13.11 -16.24 12.46
C ILE A 274 -11.95 -15.25 12.41
N THR A 275 -12.23 -13.96 12.58
CA THR A 275 -11.24 -12.89 12.48
C THR A 275 -10.64 -12.50 13.83
N SER A 276 -11.11 -13.09 14.92
CA SER A 276 -10.65 -12.78 16.28
C SER A 276 -10.44 -14.06 17.08
N LYS A 277 -9.39 -14.11 17.89
CA LYS A 277 -9.13 -15.21 18.84
C LYS A 277 -10.23 -15.36 19.92
N TYR A 278 -11.08 -14.36 20.10
CA TYR A 278 -11.97 -14.26 21.26
C TYR A 278 -13.46 -14.10 20.90
N SER A 279 -13.81 -14.06 19.62
CA SER A 279 -15.18 -13.74 19.21
C SER A 279 -15.55 -14.36 17.88
N PHE A 280 -16.79 -14.84 17.80
CA PHE A 280 -17.49 -15.25 16.58
C PHE A 280 -18.26 -14.12 15.90
N SER A 281 -18.12 -12.87 16.35
CA SER A 281 -18.87 -11.74 15.78
C SER A 281 -18.70 -11.60 14.26
N ILE A 282 -17.55 -12.01 13.73
CA ILE A 282 -17.27 -12.10 12.30
C ILE A 282 -16.79 -13.51 12.03
N CYS A 283 -17.63 -14.28 11.35
CA CYS A 283 -17.45 -15.70 11.11
C CYS A 283 -17.74 -16.01 9.65
N PHE A 284 -16.88 -16.81 9.03
CA PHE A 284 -17.04 -17.28 7.65
C PHE A 284 -17.21 -18.79 7.64
N GLY A 285 -18.05 -19.27 6.74
CA GLY A 285 -18.30 -20.69 6.53
C GLY A 285 -19.12 -20.93 5.26
N ASP A 286 -19.68 -22.11 5.14
CA ASP A 286 -20.56 -22.47 4.01
C ASP A 286 -21.85 -21.64 4.06
N ASP A 287 -22.35 -21.24 2.90
CA ASP A 287 -23.57 -20.46 2.77
C ASP A 287 -24.79 -21.42 2.74
N LYS A 288 -25.67 -21.35 3.75
CA LYS A 288 -26.87 -22.18 3.78
C LYS A 288 -27.82 -22.01 2.58
N ASN A 289 -27.76 -20.81 1.95
CA ASN A 289 -28.60 -20.48 0.81
C ASN A 289 -27.97 -20.90 -0.53
N ASN A 290 -26.62 -20.99 -0.55
CA ASN A 290 -25.82 -21.37 -1.72
C ASN A 290 -24.70 -22.33 -1.31
N PRO A 291 -25.01 -23.59 -0.96
CA PRO A 291 -24.01 -24.56 -0.50
C PRO A 291 -22.82 -24.70 -1.45
N GLY A 292 -21.62 -24.73 -0.89
CA GLY A 292 -20.36 -24.71 -1.64
C GLY A 292 -19.84 -23.31 -1.95
N LYS A 293 -20.48 -22.26 -1.41
CA LYS A 293 -20.00 -20.88 -1.41
C LYS A 293 -19.63 -20.43 0.00
N LEU A 294 -18.66 -19.54 0.10
CA LEU A 294 -18.29 -18.93 1.37
C LEU A 294 -19.17 -17.71 1.64
N THR A 295 -19.67 -17.61 2.88
CA THR A 295 -20.37 -16.40 3.35
C THR A 295 -19.82 -15.94 4.69
N GLY A 296 -19.90 -14.62 4.93
CA GLY A 296 -19.69 -13.98 6.25
C GLY A 296 -20.96 -13.34 6.81
N ILE A 297 -22.12 -13.56 6.17
CA ILE A 297 -23.42 -13.08 6.65
C ILE A 297 -23.85 -13.96 7.81
N SER A 298 -23.91 -13.39 9.02
CA SER A 298 -24.02 -14.11 10.29
C SER A 298 -25.16 -15.15 10.36
N GLU A 299 -26.35 -14.83 9.85
CA GLU A 299 -27.50 -15.72 9.83
C GLU A 299 -27.42 -16.86 8.80
N ASP A 300 -26.51 -16.76 7.85
CA ASP A 300 -26.38 -17.72 6.75
C ASP A 300 -25.20 -18.66 6.90
N VAL A 301 -24.27 -18.35 7.80
CA VAL A 301 -23.03 -19.13 8.00
C VAL A 301 -23.34 -20.50 8.59
N GLN A 302 -23.00 -21.55 7.83
CA GLN A 302 -22.94 -22.92 8.29
C GLN A 302 -21.50 -23.40 8.38
N PRO A 303 -21.20 -24.48 9.14
CA PRO A 303 -19.87 -25.06 9.11
C PRO A 303 -19.57 -25.65 7.74
N ILE A 304 -18.33 -25.52 7.28
CA ILE A 304 -17.78 -26.35 6.22
C ILE A 304 -17.49 -27.72 6.83
N ILE A 305 -17.94 -28.78 6.20
CA ILE A 305 -17.79 -30.15 6.72
C ILE A 305 -16.63 -30.87 6.05
N LEU A 306 -15.66 -31.30 6.85
CA LEU A 306 -14.57 -32.16 6.39
C LEU A 306 -15.03 -33.62 6.42
N PRO A 307 -15.22 -34.31 5.26
CA PRO A 307 -15.98 -35.54 5.20
C PRO A 307 -15.27 -36.74 5.82
N GLU A 308 -13.97 -36.77 5.86
CA GLU A 308 -13.16 -37.92 6.26
C GLU A 308 -12.13 -37.57 7.34
N LYS A 309 -11.63 -38.58 8.03
CA LYS A 309 -10.44 -38.47 8.87
C LYS A 309 -9.20 -38.36 7.95
N SER A 310 -8.66 -37.14 7.78
CA SER A 310 -7.55 -36.85 6.88
C SER A 310 -6.92 -35.50 7.16
N TYR A 311 -5.79 -35.21 6.51
CA TYR A 311 -5.29 -33.87 6.38
C TYR A 311 -6.01 -33.12 5.25
N TYR A 312 -6.24 -31.85 5.47
CA TYR A 312 -6.91 -30.98 4.51
C TYR A 312 -6.13 -29.70 4.27
N GLU A 313 -6.11 -29.27 3.01
CA GLU A 313 -5.79 -27.91 2.61
C GLU A 313 -7.09 -27.22 2.19
N ILE A 314 -7.35 -26.06 2.79
CA ILE A 314 -8.53 -25.24 2.50
C ILE A 314 -8.04 -23.91 2.01
N ASN A 315 -8.39 -23.53 0.78
CA ASN A 315 -8.14 -22.22 0.23
C ASN A 315 -9.46 -21.50 0.08
N PHE A 316 -9.53 -20.23 0.48
CA PHE A 316 -10.76 -19.46 0.36
C PHE A 316 -10.49 -17.97 0.09
N ASN A 317 -11.46 -17.32 -0.55
CA ASN A 317 -11.47 -15.90 -0.85
C ASN A 317 -12.76 -15.26 -0.31
N THR A 318 -12.60 -14.32 0.61
CA THR A 318 -13.74 -13.65 1.27
C THR A 318 -14.41 -12.62 0.39
N GLU A 319 -13.70 -12.02 -0.58
CA GLU A 319 -14.27 -11.07 -1.56
C GLU A 319 -15.11 -11.78 -2.61
N GLU A 320 -14.62 -12.92 -3.12
CA GLU A 320 -15.29 -13.72 -4.14
C GLU A 320 -16.36 -14.66 -3.55
N GLY A 321 -16.34 -14.87 -2.24
CA GLY A 321 -17.23 -15.82 -1.57
C GLY A 321 -16.99 -17.26 -2.04
N THR A 322 -15.73 -17.66 -2.21
CA THR A 322 -15.34 -18.98 -2.73
C THR A 322 -14.46 -19.73 -1.74
N TYR A 323 -14.55 -21.06 -1.76
CA TYR A 323 -13.59 -21.91 -1.05
C TYR A 323 -13.40 -23.26 -1.77
N THR A 324 -12.25 -23.89 -1.49
CA THR A 324 -11.95 -25.28 -1.86
C THR A 324 -11.50 -26.05 -0.64
N VAL A 325 -11.81 -27.35 -0.61
CA VAL A 325 -11.40 -28.29 0.45
C VAL A 325 -10.79 -29.50 -0.22
N GLU A 326 -9.50 -29.72 0.02
CA GLU A 326 -8.76 -30.82 -0.59
C GLU A 326 -8.11 -31.69 0.49
N ALA A 327 -8.49 -32.97 0.52
CA ALA A 327 -7.83 -33.95 1.37
C ALA A 327 -6.47 -34.33 0.77
N TYR A 328 -5.46 -34.49 1.63
CA TYR A 328 -4.14 -34.92 1.19
C TYR A 328 -3.46 -35.84 2.21
N SER A 329 -2.45 -36.59 1.75
CA SER A 329 -1.62 -37.40 2.60
C SER A 329 -0.25 -36.76 2.75
N PRO A 330 0.23 -36.51 3.98
CA PRO A 330 1.51 -35.83 4.23
C PRO A 330 2.76 -36.66 4.01
N GLY A 331 2.62 -37.92 3.59
CA GLY A 331 3.75 -38.84 3.40
C GLY A 331 4.23 -39.51 4.69
N THR A 332 5.50 -39.92 4.73
CA THR A 332 6.09 -40.61 5.89
C THR A 332 6.28 -39.61 7.04
N PRO A 333 5.85 -39.94 8.27
CA PRO A 333 6.06 -39.06 9.43
C PRO A 333 7.55 -38.82 9.68
N ILE A 334 7.93 -37.58 9.94
CA ILE A 334 9.30 -37.18 10.26
C ILE A 334 9.85 -37.86 11.53
N ILE A 335 8.94 -38.29 12.40
CA ILE A 335 9.23 -38.98 13.67
C ILE A 335 9.10 -40.48 13.57
N ASP A 336 8.98 -41.05 12.39
CA ASP A 336 8.80 -42.49 12.20
C ASP A 336 9.96 -43.26 12.83
N GLY A 337 9.62 -44.21 13.72
CA GLY A 337 10.59 -45.01 14.46
C GLY A 337 11.39 -44.26 15.55
N LEU A 338 11.12 -42.99 15.81
CA LEU A 338 11.77 -42.19 16.84
C LEU A 338 10.93 -42.11 18.11
N LYS A 339 11.59 -42.17 19.27
CA LYS A 339 10.99 -41.76 20.55
C LYS A 339 11.24 -40.30 20.76
N MET A 340 10.17 -39.57 21.12
CA MET A 340 10.18 -38.10 21.29
C MET A 340 9.87 -37.73 22.74
N GLY A 341 10.45 -36.63 23.20
CA GLY A 341 10.17 -36.15 24.55
C GLY A 341 10.46 -34.66 24.73
N PHE A 342 9.94 -34.11 25.85
CA PHE A 342 10.27 -32.77 26.29
C PHE A 342 11.59 -32.75 27.06
N VAL A 343 12.47 -31.85 26.67
CA VAL A 343 13.56 -31.33 27.51
C VAL A 343 13.16 -29.94 27.97
N GLY A 344 13.36 -29.61 29.22
CA GLY A 344 12.85 -28.40 29.87
C GLY A 344 11.66 -28.72 30.76
N GLY A 345 10.76 -27.71 30.96
CA GLY A 345 9.63 -28.07 31.77
C GLY A 345 8.86 -26.97 32.49
N TRP A 346 8.80 -27.06 33.83
CA TRP A 346 7.99 -26.32 34.79
C TRP A 346 6.52 -26.83 34.93
N PHE A 347 6.23 -28.03 34.43
CA PHE A 347 5.00 -28.79 34.71
C PHE A 347 5.33 -29.98 35.65
N ASP A 348 4.30 -30.59 36.23
CA ASP A 348 4.49 -31.70 37.16
C ASP A 348 5.10 -32.90 36.41
N GLY A 349 6.23 -33.41 36.92
CA GLY A 349 6.97 -34.52 36.33
C GLY A 349 7.93 -34.10 35.20
N ALA A 350 8.07 -32.82 34.90
CA ALA A 350 9.11 -32.32 34.00
C ALA A 350 10.51 -32.70 34.49
N LYS A 351 11.42 -33.01 33.56
CA LYS A 351 12.76 -33.53 33.89
C LYS A 351 13.86 -32.47 33.84
N GLY A 352 13.50 -31.21 33.51
CA GLY A 352 14.45 -30.12 33.42
C GLY A 352 15.29 -30.14 32.16
N TRP A 353 16.44 -29.45 32.21
CA TRP A 353 17.32 -29.24 31.05
C TRP A 353 18.54 -30.15 31.00
N ASP A 354 18.46 -31.35 31.63
CA ASP A 354 19.59 -32.28 31.74
C ASP A 354 19.94 -33.03 30.44
N GLY A 355 19.30 -32.66 29.36
CA GLY A 355 19.54 -33.24 28.02
C GLY A 355 18.62 -34.40 27.68
N PRO A 356 18.77 -34.97 26.46
CA PRO A 356 17.81 -35.91 25.87
C PRO A 356 17.70 -37.27 26.59
N LYS A 357 18.67 -37.66 27.42
CA LYS A 357 18.56 -38.90 28.21
C LYS A 357 17.57 -38.77 29.40
N ASN A 358 17.18 -37.59 29.76
CA ASN A 358 16.27 -37.30 30.89
C ASN A 358 15.09 -36.47 30.43
N VAL A 359 14.21 -37.07 29.64
CA VAL A 359 13.07 -36.42 28.98
C VAL A 359 11.76 -36.82 29.60
N TYR A 360 10.75 -35.96 29.44
CA TYR A 360 9.36 -36.32 29.63
C TYR A 360 8.82 -36.89 28.31
N GLU A 361 8.47 -38.19 28.29
CA GLU A 361 8.09 -38.91 27.06
C GLU A 361 6.79 -38.36 26.45
N LEU A 362 6.78 -38.19 25.14
CA LEU A 362 5.62 -37.89 24.32
C LEU A 362 5.14 -39.19 23.67
N THR A 363 3.84 -39.36 23.58
CA THR A 363 3.21 -40.51 22.93
C THR A 363 2.83 -40.11 21.50
N GLN A 364 3.26 -40.93 20.54
CA GLN A 364 2.78 -40.82 19.17
C GLN A 364 1.31 -41.25 19.13
N ASP A 365 0.46 -40.45 18.48
CA ASP A 365 -0.93 -40.75 18.31
C ASP A 365 -1.08 -41.94 17.33
N PRO A 366 -1.69 -43.06 17.76
CA PRO A 366 -1.84 -44.25 16.92
C PRO A 366 -2.70 -44.01 15.69
N ASP A 367 -3.58 -43.04 15.77
CA ASP A 367 -4.52 -42.68 14.70
C ASP A 367 -3.96 -41.61 13.75
N ASN A 368 -2.95 -40.86 14.20
CA ASN A 368 -2.22 -39.90 13.39
C ASN A 368 -0.73 -39.91 13.73
N PRO A 369 0.09 -40.67 13.00
CA PRO A 369 1.49 -40.84 13.31
C PRO A 369 2.34 -39.56 13.16
N HIS A 370 1.79 -38.50 12.63
CA HIS A 370 2.44 -37.17 12.63
C HIS A 370 2.22 -36.41 13.94
N CYS A 371 1.31 -36.84 14.80
CA CYS A 371 0.98 -36.17 16.05
C CYS A 371 1.67 -36.80 17.24
N LEU A 372 2.18 -35.94 18.11
CA LEU A 372 2.68 -36.26 19.45
C LEU A 372 1.71 -35.74 20.50
N THR A 373 1.46 -36.52 21.54
CA THR A 373 0.52 -36.16 22.60
C THR A 373 1.15 -36.32 23.98
N ALA A 374 0.68 -35.55 24.95
CA ALA A 374 1.01 -35.71 26.37
C ALA A 374 -0.11 -35.20 27.26
N GLU A 375 -0.29 -35.85 28.41
CA GLU A 375 -1.13 -35.40 29.49
C GLU A 375 -0.28 -34.62 30.49
N LEU A 376 -0.48 -33.32 30.60
CA LEU A 376 0.31 -32.43 31.43
C LEU A 376 -0.51 -31.89 32.58
N THR A 377 0.14 -31.70 33.74
CA THR A 377 -0.48 -31.12 34.91
C THR A 377 0.37 -29.98 35.44
N TRP A 378 -0.25 -28.91 35.85
CA TRP A 378 0.35 -27.84 36.64
C TRP A 378 -0.35 -27.76 37.98
N SER A 379 0.32 -28.14 39.08
CA SER A 379 -0.21 -28.01 40.44
C SER A 379 -0.33 -26.54 40.87
N LYS A 380 0.44 -25.65 40.28
CA LYS A 380 0.42 -24.18 40.45
C LYS A 380 0.66 -23.54 39.08
N GLN A 381 0.31 -22.26 38.91
CA GLN A 381 0.67 -21.52 37.71
C GLN A 381 2.21 -21.49 37.54
N ASP A 382 2.69 -21.95 36.42
CA ASP A 382 4.11 -21.94 36.10
C ASP A 382 4.34 -21.80 34.57
N SER A 383 5.61 -21.76 34.16
CA SER A 383 5.99 -21.61 32.75
C SER A 383 5.84 -22.94 31.99
N PHE A 384 5.53 -22.83 30.71
CA PHE A 384 5.81 -23.88 29.72
C PHE A 384 6.99 -23.41 28.88
N ASP A 385 8.10 -24.14 28.95
CA ASP A 385 9.38 -23.79 28.37
C ASP A 385 10.14 -25.08 28.04
N VAL A 386 10.01 -25.55 26.79
CA VAL A 386 10.47 -26.88 26.40
C VAL A 386 11.09 -26.90 25.00
N THR A 387 11.90 -27.92 24.78
CA THR A 387 12.27 -28.40 23.44
C THR A 387 11.72 -29.81 23.25
N ILE A 388 11.05 -30.06 22.14
CA ILE A 388 10.68 -31.42 21.70
C ILE A 388 11.86 -31.95 20.92
N THR A 389 12.38 -33.13 21.30
CA THR A 389 13.52 -33.72 20.65
C THR A 389 13.40 -35.25 20.67
N PRO A 390 13.97 -35.95 19.66
CA PRO A 390 14.23 -37.37 19.73
C PRO A 390 15.23 -37.64 20.89
N TYR A 391 15.09 -38.78 21.52
CA TYR A 391 16.00 -39.15 22.60
C TYR A 391 16.48 -40.59 22.47
N ASN A 392 17.66 -40.81 23.03
CA ASN A 392 18.26 -42.15 23.16
C ASN A 392 18.88 -42.35 24.55
N ALA A 393 19.31 -43.58 24.83
CA ALA A 393 19.89 -43.96 26.13
C ALA A 393 21.25 -43.27 26.39
N ASN A 394 21.92 -42.77 25.36
CA ASN A 394 23.23 -42.12 25.48
C ASN A 394 23.09 -40.63 25.88
N GLY A 395 21.92 -40.03 25.67
CA GLY A 395 21.66 -38.60 25.91
C GLY A 395 22.16 -37.68 24.82
N ASP A 396 22.28 -38.19 23.60
CA ASP A 396 22.62 -37.36 22.44
C ASP A 396 21.42 -36.57 21.97
N TRP A 397 21.68 -35.33 21.51
CA TRP A 397 20.70 -34.51 20.80
C TRP A 397 20.57 -35.03 19.37
N LEU A 398 19.37 -35.44 19.03
CA LEU A 398 19.04 -35.93 17.68
C LEU A 398 18.11 -34.95 16.99
N GLU A 399 18.11 -35.00 15.67
CA GLU A 399 17.18 -34.24 14.85
C GLU A 399 15.95 -35.08 14.46
N PRO A 400 14.79 -34.47 14.27
CA PRO A 400 14.51 -33.03 14.38
C PRO A 400 14.25 -32.57 15.83
N GLY A 401 14.61 -31.34 16.13
CA GLY A 401 14.31 -30.70 17.40
C GLY A 401 13.45 -29.44 17.20
N TRP A 402 12.45 -29.24 18.04
CA TRP A 402 11.57 -28.06 17.99
C TRP A 402 11.56 -27.34 19.34
N ARG A 403 11.94 -26.09 19.34
CA ARG A 403 11.91 -25.20 20.50
C ARG A 403 10.57 -24.47 20.59
N PHE A 404 9.98 -24.40 21.77
CA PHE A 404 8.75 -23.64 22.00
C PHE A 404 9.02 -22.14 22.00
N ASP A 405 8.20 -21.42 21.25
CA ASP A 405 8.07 -19.95 21.26
C ASP A 405 6.75 -19.57 21.94
N GLY A 406 6.84 -19.23 23.22
CA GLY A 406 5.66 -18.88 24.02
C GLY A 406 5.01 -17.56 23.59
N LYS A 407 5.71 -16.69 22.87
CA LYS A 407 5.18 -15.44 22.34
C LYS A 407 4.22 -15.71 21.16
N ASN A 408 4.63 -16.63 20.29
CA ASN A 408 3.84 -16.99 19.10
C ASN A 408 3.00 -18.27 19.31
N GLU A 409 3.12 -18.92 20.49
CA GLU A 409 2.38 -20.15 20.84
C GLU A 409 2.64 -21.29 19.84
N SER A 410 3.88 -21.39 19.36
CA SER A 410 4.31 -22.29 18.30
C SER A 410 5.62 -22.98 18.63
N PHE A 411 6.01 -23.93 17.79
CA PHE A 411 7.31 -24.59 17.83
C PHE A 411 8.09 -24.31 16.56
N ALA A 412 9.40 -24.13 16.68
CA ALA A 412 10.29 -23.94 15.54
C ALA A 412 11.68 -24.51 15.82
N THR A 413 12.42 -24.82 14.76
CA THR A 413 13.80 -25.31 14.85
C THR A 413 14.81 -24.22 15.20
N ASN A 414 14.49 -22.97 14.87
CA ASN A 414 15.34 -21.80 15.08
C ASN A 414 14.52 -20.64 15.68
N THR A 415 14.14 -20.74 16.95
CA THR A 415 13.42 -19.64 17.63
C THR A 415 14.21 -19.11 18.81
N ASN A 416 14.00 -17.84 19.15
CA ASN A 416 14.47 -17.27 20.39
C ASN A 416 13.62 -17.83 21.53
N ASP A 417 14.29 -18.15 22.63
CA ASP A 417 13.64 -18.69 23.80
C ASP A 417 12.58 -17.76 24.36
N SER A 418 11.36 -18.24 24.43
CA SER A 418 10.30 -17.60 25.17
C SER A 418 9.40 -18.63 25.83
N SER A 419 8.96 -18.33 27.05
CA SER A 419 8.06 -19.18 27.81
C SER A 419 6.66 -18.57 27.88
N LYS A 420 5.64 -19.43 28.05
CA LYS A 420 4.28 -19.00 28.34
C LYS A 420 3.87 -19.46 29.74
N LYS A 421 3.22 -18.59 30.50
CA LYS A 421 2.62 -18.96 31.77
C LYS A 421 1.36 -19.79 31.53
N VAL A 422 1.29 -20.95 32.17
CA VAL A 422 0.14 -21.85 32.16
C VAL A 422 -0.48 -21.90 33.55
N PRO A 423 -1.78 -21.63 33.71
CA PRO A 423 -2.47 -21.74 35.01
C PRO A 423 -2.45 -23.15 35.57
N ALA A 424 -2.68 -23.29 36.87
CA ALA A 424 -2.89 -24.60 37.46
C ALA A 424 -4.06 -25.34 36.82
N GLY A 425 -3.85 -26.63 36.52
CA GLY A 425 -4.85 -27.44 35.85
C GLY A 425 -4.28 -28.69 35.21
N LYS A 426 -5.17 -29.45 34.62
CA LYS A 426 -4.84 -30.61 33.77
C LYS A 426 -5.08 -30.26 32.31
N TYR A 427 -4.18 -30.71 31.44
CA TYR A 427 -4.17 -30.34 30.04
C TYR A 427 -3.80 -31.53 29.16
N THR A 428 -4.38 -31.56 27.95
CA THR A 428 -3.88 -32.40 26.87
C THR A 428 -3.04 -31.54 25.93
N PHE A 429 -1.78 -31.90 25.74
CA PHE A 429 -0.88 -31.33 24.76
C PHE A 429 -0.92 -32.16 23.49
N ILE A 430 -0.98 -31.48 22.34
CA ILE A 430 -0.94 -32.07 21.00
C ILE A 430 0.07 -31.26 20.17
N PHE A 431 0.95 -31.96 19.47
CA PHE A 431 1.87 -31.33 18.51
C PHE A 431 1.87 -32.14 17.21
N ASP A 432 1.43 -31.51 16.14
CA ASP A 432 1.49 -32.05 14.80
C ASP A 432 2.81 -31.66 14.13
N THR A 433 3.67 -32.63 13.89
CA THR A 433 5.02 -32.41 13.33
C THR A 433 5.01 -32.11 11.84
N HIS A 434 3.94 -32.49 11.10
CA HIS A 434 3.76 -32.15 9.70
C HIS A 434 3.32 -30.69 9.53
N LEU A 435 2.32 -30.26 10.31
CA LEU A 435 1.81 -28.88 10.28
C LEU A 435 2.68 -27.91 11.08
N VAL A 436 3.55 -28.42 11.97
CA VAL A 436 4.31 -27.66 12.97
C VAL A 436 3.37 -26.83 13.85
N GLN A 437 2.25 -27.43 14.23
CA GLN A 437 1.22 -26.79 15.03
C GLN A 437 1.04 -27.49 16.37
N SER A 438 0.81 -26.71 17.42
CA SER A 438 0.55 -27.25 18.74
C SER A 438 -0.75 -26.73 19.34
N LYS A 439 -1.37 -27.57 20.18
CA LYS A 439 -2.53 -27.22 21.00
C LYS A 439 -2.26 -27.59 22.46
N LEU A 440 -2.66 -26.77 23.39
CA LEU A 440 -2.74 -27.10 24.80
C LEU A 440 -4.16 -26.90 25.28
N LEU A 441 -4.88 -28.00 25.49
CA LEU A 441 -6.30 -28.04 25.77
C LEU A 441 -6.54 -28.30 27.26
N LYS A 442 -7.24 -27.43 27.95
CA LYS A 442 -7.64 -27.62 29.35
C LYS A 442 -8.69 -28.70 29.45
N LYS A 443 -8.54 -29.61 30.45
CA LYS A 443 -9.51 -30.65 30.79
C LYS A 443 -10.55 -30.20 31.79
#